data_cc7b35ef91b2e8a2e0f8345724a7a33a
#
_entry.id   cc7b35ef91b2e8a2e0f8345724a7a33a
#
_cell.length_a   1.000
_cell.length_b   1.000
_cell.length_c   1.000
_cell.angle_alpha   90.00
_cell.angle_beta   90.00
_cell.angle_gamma   90.00
#
_symmetry.space_group_name_H-M   'P 1'
#
loop_
_entity.id
_entity.type
_entity.pdbx_description
1 polymer ?
#
loop_
_entity_poly.entity_id
_entity_poly.type
_entity_poly.pdbx_seq_one_letter_code
_entity_poly.pdbx_strand_id
1 'polypeptide(L)'
;MKLQHTLAAGLLLLSLSLSALAMDLSQAMAALGPAKTSGQLGEQPNGYLGVVSPGGSAEEIAKLINQARQAEYQRLAEENGLQLGDVEALAGQKALEKTPPGQYIQINGKWLRK
;
A
#
# COMPACT_ATOMS: atom_id res chain seq x y z
N MET A 1 -21.23 -39.23 19.20
CA MET A 1 -21.02 -39.20 17.76
C MET A 1 -21.56 -37.93 17.11
N LYS A 2 -22.78 -37.52 17.34
CA LYS A 2 -23.38 -36.31 16.75
C LYS A 2 -22.69 -35.02 17.17
N LEU A 3 -22.19 -34.94 18.42
CA LEU A 3 -21.48 -33.77 18.95
C LEU A 3 -20.12 -33.48 18.26
N GLN A 4 -19.43 -34.54 17.82
CA GLN A 4 -18.14 -34.39 17.16
C GLN A 4 -18.25 -33.74 15.76
N HIS A 5 -19.32 -34.05 15.01
CA HIS A 5 -19.57 -33.47 13.71
C HIS A 5 -19.89 -31.98 13.78
N THR A 6 -20.61 -31.54 14.82
CA THR A 6 -20.97 -30.13 15.02
C THR A 6 -19.76 -29.27 15.32
N LEU A 7 -18.81 -29.79 16.12
CA LEU A 7 -17.57 -29.09 16.45
C LEU A 7 -16.67 -28.88 15.22
N ALA A 8 -16.56 -29.90 14.35
CA ALA A 8 -15.76 -29.79 13.13
C ALA A 8 -16.32 -28.75 12.16
N ALA A 9 -17.64 -28.65 12.03
CA ALA A 9 -18.29 -27.66 11.19
C ALA A 9 -18.03 -26.22 11.69
N GLY A 10 -18.04 -25.99 13.01
CA GLY A 10 -17.77 -24.71 13.62
C GLY A 10 -16.33 -24.20 13.36
N LEU A 11 -15.37 -25.11 13.44
CA LEU A 11 -13.95 -24.78 13.17
C LEU A 11 -13.73 -24.39 11.71
N LEU A 12 -14.37 -25.04 10.75
CA LEU A 12 -14.29 -24.70 9.33
C LEU A 12 -14.84 -23.30 9.05
N LEU A 13 -15.95 -22.92 9.66
CA LEU A 13 -16.54 -21.59 9.49
C LEU A 13 -15.63 -20.50 10.01
N LEU A 14 -14.95 -20.71 11.15
CA LEU A 14 -14.00 -19.75 11.71
C LEU A 14 -12.80 -19.53 10.78
N SER A 15 -12.26 -20.58 10.18
CA SER A 15 -11.15 -20.50 9.24
C SER A 15 -11.51 -19.69 7.98
N LEU A 16 -12.71 -19.91 7.44
CA LEU A 16 -13.21 -19.17 6.28
C LEU A 16 -13.42 -17.69 6.60
N SER A 17 -13.92 -17.35 7.78
CA SER A 17 -14.12 -15.95 8.20
C SER A 17 -12.80 -15.20 8.31
N LEU A 18 -11.75 -15.82 8.82
CA LEU A 18 -10.42 -15.20 8.91
C LEU A 18 -9.81 -14.94 7.53
N SER A 19 -9.98 -15.87 6.57
CA SER A 19 -9.48 -15.71 5.20
C SER A 19 -10.17 -14.56 4.46
N ALA A 20 -11.44 -14.30 4.75
CA ALA A 20 -12.24 -13.27 4.09
C ALA A 20 -11.85 -11.84 4.50
N LEU A 21 -11.04 -11.67 5.59
CA LEU A 21 -10.64 -10.36 6.10
C LEU A 21 -9.35 -9.82 5.45
N ALA A 22 -8.64 -10.65 4.68
CA ALA A 22 -7.40 -10.21 4.02
C ALA A 22 -7.69 -9.32 2.81
N MET A 23 -6.98 -8.18 2.73
CA MET A 23 -7.07 -7.28 1.58
C MET A 23 -6.16 -7.78 0.45
N ASP A 24 -6.62 -7.69 -0.78
CA ASP A 24 -5.80 -7.96 -1.97
C ASP A 24 -5.34 -6.66 -2.65
N LEU A 25 -4.47 -6.78 -3.66
CA LEU A 25 -3.93 -5.62 -4.36
C LEU A 25 -5.03 -4.80 -5.05
N SER A 26 -6.03 -5.45 -5.63
CA SER A 26 -7.13 -4.75 -6.29
C SER A 26 -7.89 -3.86 -5.29
N GLN A 27 -8.15 -4.38 -4.11
CA GLN A 27 -8.80 -3.62 -3.04
C GLN A 27 -7.91 -2.47 -2.55
N ALA A 28 -6.61 -2.72 -2.43
CA ALA A 28 -5.65 -1.68 -2.04
C ALA A 28 -5.61 -0.54 -3.07
N MET A 29 -5.62 -0.87 -4.35
CA MET A 29 -5.64 0.12 -5.43
C MET A 29 -6.91 0.98 -5.37
N ALA A 30 -8.05 0.37 -5.10
CA ALA A 30 -9.31 1.10 -4.95
C ALA A 30 -9.33 2.00 -3.72
N ALA A 31 -8.67 1.58 -2.64
CA ALA A 31 -8.64 2.30 -1.37
C ALA A 31 -7.56 3.41 -1.32
N LEU A 32 -6.60 3.41 -2.24
CA LEU A 32 -5.46 4.32 -2.21
C LEU A 32 -5.87 5.79 -2.30
N GLY A 33 -6.71 6.14 -3.27
CA GLY A 33 -7.19 7.52 -3.45
C GLY A 33 -7.84 8.08 -2.21
N PRO A 34 -8.88 7.41 -1.67
CA PRO A 34 -9.49 7.83 -0.41
C PRO A 34 -8.51 7.92 0.77
N ALA A 35 -7.56 7.00 0.90
CA ALA A 35 -6.57 7.02 1.98
C ALA A 35 -5.63 8.23 1.89
N LYS A 36 -5.26 8.63 0.67
CA LYS A 36 -4.45 9.83 0.45
C LYS A 36 -5.26 11.10 0.72
N THR A 37 -6.49 11.14 0.26
CA THR A 37 -7.38 12.29 0.47
C THR A 37 -7.70 12.50 1.94
N SER A 38 -7.88 11.42 2.70
CA SER A 38 -8.15 11.51 4.15
C SER A 38 -6.91 11.83 4.99
N GLY A 39 -5.70 11.85 4.38
CA GLY A 39 -4.47 12.16 5.08
C GLY A 39 -3.85 10.98 5.82
N GLN A 40 -4.25 9.76 5.53
CA GLN A 40 -3.64 8.57 6.13
C GLN A 40 -2.34 8.17 5.46
N LEU A 41 -2.25 8.34 4.15
CA LEU A 41 -1.08 8.00 3.34
C LEU A 41 -0.59 9.21 2.56
N GLY A 42 0.71 9.24 2.29
CA GLY A 42 1.34 10.27 1.49
C GLY A 42 2.48 9.72 0.65
N GLU A 43 3.00 10.55 -0.26
CA GLU A 43 4.09 10.18 -1.14
C GLU A 43 5.44 10.57 -0.55
N GLN A 44 6.42 9.67 -0.69
CA GLN A 44 7.79 9.90 -0.24
C GLN A 44 8.73 10.11 -1.42
N PRO A 45 9.87 10.82 -1.22
CA PRO A 45 10.86 11.01 -2.29
C PRO A 45 11.46 9.72 -2.83
N ASN A 46 11.39 8.63 -2.06
CA ASN A 46 11.97 7.35 -2.45
C ASN A 46 11.12 6.54 -3.43
N GLY A 47 9.97 7.06 -3.84
CA GLY A 47 9.09 6.38 -4.78
C GLY A 47 7.99 5.51 -4.15
N TYR A 48 7.92 5.48 -2.83
CA TYR A 48 6.96 4.64 -2.10
C TYR A 48 6.03 5.46 -1.22
N LEU A 49 4.88 4.87 -0.90
CA LEU A 49 3.95 5.45 0.06
C LEU A 49 4.50 5.36 1.48
N GLY A 50 4.18 6.35 2.30
CA GLY A 50 4.39 6.29 3.73
C GLY A 50 3.09 6.49 4.48
N VAL A 51 3.04 6.01 5.72
CA VAL A 51 1.91 6.20 6.61
C VAL A 51 2.08 7.56 7.31
N VAL A 52 1.14 8.46 7.06
CA VAL A 52 1.11 9.78 7.71
C VAL A 52 0.39 9.67 9.05
N SER A 53 -0.79 9.05 9.02
CA SER A 53 -1.64 8.87 10.18
C SER A 53 -2.03 7.40 10.26
N PRO A 54 -1.56 6.65 11.27
CA PRO A 54 -1.85 5.22 11.38
C PRO A 54 -3.33 4.98 11.70
N GLY A 55 -3.78 3.79 11.39
CA GLY A 55 -5.14 3.35 11.68
C GLY A 55 -5.87 2.82 10.46
N GLY A 56 -6.98 2.14 10.68
CA GLY A 56 -7.74 1.50 9.61
C GLY A 56 -6.88 0.53 8.83
N SER A 57 -6.93 0.65 7.50
CA SER A 57 -6.17 -0.22 6.60
C SER A 57 -4.94 0.47 6.01
N ALA A 58 -4.50 1.60 6.57
CA ALA A 58 -3.43 2.42 5.97
C ALA A 58 -2.14 1.63 5.76
N GLU A 59 -1.67 0.90 6.78
CA GLU A 59 -0.45 0.11 6.68
C GLU A 59 -0.56 -0.99 5.63
N GLU A 60 -1.70 -1.66 5.56
CA GLU A 60 -1.91 -2.75 4.61
C GLU A 60 -1.99 -2.23 3.18
N ILE A 61 -2.69 -1.12 2.96
CA ILE A 61 -2.74 -0.46 1.65
C ILE A 61 -1.33 -0.09 1.20
N ALA A 62 -0.56 0.58 2.06
CA ALA A 62 0.80 1.00 1.75
C ALA A 62 1.69 -0.20 1.40
N LYS A 63 1.61 -1.27 2.18
CA LYS A 63 2.40 -2.49 1.94
C LYS A 63 2.12 -3.08 0.57
N LEU A 64 0.86 -3.29 0.23
CA LEU A 64 0.46 -3.90 -1.04
C LEU A 64 0.82 -3.03 -2.24
N ILE A 65 0.55 -1.73 -2.16
CA ILE A 65 0.90 -0.79 -3.23
C ILE A 65 2.42 -0.70 -3.38
N ASN A 66 3.17 -0.62 -2.29
CA ASN A 66 4.62 -0.52 -2.36
C ASN A 66 5.26 -1.78 -2.93
N GLN A 67 4.73 -2.96 -2.64
CA GLN A 67 5.19 -4.20 -3.27
C GLN A 67 4.98 -4.17 -4.78
N ALA A 68 3.82 -3.70 -5.23
CA ALA A 68 3.51 -3.58 -6.65
C ALA A 68 4.40 -2.54 -7.33
N ARG A 69 4.64 -1.41 -6.67
CA ARG A 69 5.54 -0.36 -7.19
C ARG A 69 6.96 -0.88 -7.33
N GLN A 70 7.47 -1.58 -6.33
CA GLN A 70 8.83 -2.13 -6.37
C GLN A 70 9.00 -3.09 -7.54
N ALA A 71 8.05 -3.99 -7.75
CA ALA A 71 8.08 -4.91 -8.88
C ALA A 71 8.12 -4.16 -10.22
N GLU A 72 7.32 -3.10 -10.37
CA GLU A 72 7.31 -2.28 -11.57
C GLU A 72 8.61 -1.51 -11.77
N TYR A 73 9.19 -0.96 -10.69
CA TYR A 73 10.47 -0.25 -10.77
C TYR A 73 11.61 -1.20 -11.16
N GLN A 74 11.61 -2.42 -10.64
CA GLN A 74 12.58 -3.44 -11.03
C GLN A 74 12.47 -3.79 -12.51
N ARG A 75 11.24 -3.94 -13.01
CA ARG A 75 10.98 -4.21 -14.43
C ARG A 75 11.52 -3.08 -15.31
N LEU A 76 11.25 -1.83 -14.95
CA LEU A 76 11.73 -0.65 -15.67
C LEU A 76 13.26 -0.56 -15.64
N ALA A 77 13.86 -0.84 -14.50
CA ALA A 77 15.33 -0.83 -14.37
C ALA A 77 15.97 -1.86 -15.30
N GLU A 78 15.45 -3.08 -15.30
CA GLU A 78 15.98 -4.16 -16.14
C GLU A 78 15.82 -3.86 -17.63
N GLU A 79 14.64 -3.38 -18.04
CA GLU A 79 14.36 -3.07 -19.46
C GLU A 79 15.24 -1.95 -19.99
N ASN A 80 15.63 -1.01 -19.14
CA ASN A 80 16.36 0.20 -19.56
C ASN A 80 17.82 0.21 -19.12
N GLY A 81 18.32 -0.85 -18.51
CA GLY A 81 19.71 -0.93 -18.04
C GLY A 81 20.02 0.08 -16.95
N LEU A 82 19.07 0.40 -16.08
CA LEU A 82 19.22 1.38 -15.01
C LEU A 82 19.37 0.71 -13.65
N GLN A 83 19.93 1.42 -12.70
CA GLN A 83 19.92 1.00 -11.29
C GLN A 83 18.51 1.18 -10.71
N LEU A 84 18.09 0.23 -9.87
CA LEU A 84 16.80 0.31 -9.20
C LEU A 84 16.65 1.63 -8.43
N GLY A 85 17.69 2.04 -7.69
CA GLY A 85 17.66 3.27 -6.92
C GLY A 85 17.39 4.53 -7.76
N ASP A 86 17.90 4.57 -8.99
CA ASP A 86 17.66 5.70 -9.90
C ASP A 86 16.20 5.73 -10.36
N VAL A 87 15.61 4.56 -10.63
CA VAL A 87 14.20 4.46 -11.00
C VAL A 87 13.31 4.88 -9.81
N GLU A 88 13.63 4.41 -8.62
CA GLU A 88 12.92 4.78 -7.40
C GLU A 88 12.95 6.28 -7.15
N ALA A 89 14.12 6.91 -7.28
CA ALA A 89 14.28 8.35 -7.08
C ALA A 89 13.46 9.15 -8.10
N LEU A 90 13.49 8.75 -9.36
CA LEU A 90 12.73 9.42 -10.42
C LEU A 90 11.21 9.25 -10.18
N ALA A 91 10.78 8.06 -9.81
CA ALA A 91 9.37 7.81 -9.49
C ALA A 91 8.92 8.65 -8.29
N GLY A 92 9.77 8.77 -7.27
CA GLY A 92 9.50 9.61 -6.10
C GLY A 92 9.34 11.07 -6.47
N GLN A 93 10.25 11.61 -7.26
CA GLN A 93 10.16 12.98 -7.75
C GLN A 93 8.83 13.23 -8.48
N LYS A 94 8.48 12.34 -9.39
CA LYS A 94 7.22 12.46 -10.14
C LYS A 94 5.99 12.35 -9.23
N ALA A 95 6.02 11.45 -8.24
CA ALA A 95 4.91 11.29 -7.31
C ALA A 95 4.69 12.55 -6.48
N LEU A 96 5.77 13.19 -6.01
CA LEU A 96 5.68 14.45 -5.28
C LEU A 96 5.09 15.55 -6.16
N GLU A 97 5.54 15.65 -7.40
CA GLU A 97 5.06 16.65 -8.35
C GLU A 97 3.59 16.48 -8.68
N LYS A 98 3.14 15.23 -8.85
CA LYS A 98 1.75 14.89 -9.23
C LYS A 98 0.78 14.94 -8.07
N THR A 99 1.25 14.95 -6.84
CA THR A 99 0.37 15.00 -5.67
C THR A 99 -0.47 16.27 -5.71
N PRO A 100 -1.81 16.17 -5.65
CA PRO A 100 -2.66 17.37 -5.68
C PRO A 100 -2.56 18.16 -4.37
N PRO A 101 -2.93 19.45 -4.41
CA PRO A 101 -2.99 20.26 -3.19
C PRO A 101 -3.92 19.62 -2.15
N GLY A 102 -3.52 19.70 -0.88
CA GLY A 102 -4.27 19.16 0.23
C GLY A 102 -3.86 17.74 0.65
N GLN A 103 -3.10 17.04 -0.19
CA GLN A 103 -2.55 15.72 0.18
C GLN A 103 -1.12 15.86 0.69
N TYR A 104 -0.64 14.80 1.35
CA TYR A 104 0.65 14.83 2.04
C TYR A 104 1.79 14.36 1.15
N ILE A 105 2.91 15.07 1.27
CA ILE A 105 4.21 14.69 0.70
C ILE A 105 5.25 14.72 1.82
N GLN A 106 6.32 13.91 1.68
CA GLN A 106 7.41 13.93 2.65
C GLN A 106 8.60 14.68 2.06
N ILE A 107 9.10 15.69 2.78
CA ILE A 107 10.27 16.46 2.41
C ILE A 107 11.20 16.52 3.63
N ASN A 108 12.44 16.09 3.45
CA ASN A 108 13.46 16.07 4.52
C ASN A 108 12.96 15.30 5.76
N GLY A 109 12.28 14.19 5.53
CA GLY A 109 11.79 13.33 6.61
C GLY A 109 10.54 13.84 7.32
N LYS A 110 9.95 14.93 6.84
CA LYS A 110 8.76 15.52 7.47
C LYS A 110 7.57 15.48 6.52
N TRP A 111 6.41 15.18 7.06
CA TRP A 111 5.16 15.22 6.32
C TRP A 111 4.65 16.65 6.20
N LEU A 112 4.37 17.07 4.98
CA LEU A 112 3.83 18.38 4.67
C LEU A 112 2.58 18.22 3.81
N ARG A 113 1.56 19.01 4.09
CA ARG A 113 0.38 19.09 3.23
C ARG A 113 0.71 20.01 2.05
N LYS A 114 0.53 19.50 0.86
CA LYS A 114 0.85 20.24 -0.37
C LYS A 114 -0.14 21.38 -0.71
#